data_521c59328e97270ef93c16c798acb5d3
#
_entry.id   521c59328e97270ef93c16c798acb5d3
#
_cell.length_a   1.000
_cell.length_b   1.000
_cell.length_c   1.000
_cell.angle_alpha   90.00
_cell.angle_beta   90.00
_cell.angle_gamma   90.00
#
_symmetry.space_group_name_H-M   'P 1'
#
loop_
_entity.id
_entity.type
_entity.pdbx_description
1 polymer ?
#
loop_
_entity_poly.entity_id
_entity_poly.type
_entity_poly.pdbx_seq_one_letter_code
_entity_poly.pdbx_strand_id
1 'polypeptide(L)'
;MPASGAKPEGVTDEASAARAVEQMFDAIAPRYDLLNHVLSANIDRLWWWRTARRFDAVLREPEAAVLDICCGTGDMTMALLKRRPKGARPLLAGDFSHGMLSRGVRKFAPPALGGSRPEGLPYAVPAEMDALHLPLADASLDLIVTAFGFRNLANYAAGLAEFRRVLKPGGQLGILEFSQPGGLLGKGYAFYFHHILPAIGRLICGKDGPYSYLPASVGRFPAPTEMLELMQAAGFAESSWTPYTFGIAGLYMGR
;
A
#
# COMPACT_ATOMS: atom_id res chain seq x y z
N MET A 1 -17.62 -4.08 -16.50
CA MET A 1 -17.70 -5.19 -15.52
C MET A 1 -17.71 -4.59 -14.13
N PRO A 2 -18.43 -5.16 -13.13
CA PRO A 2 -18.32 -4.63 -11.79
C PRO A 2 -16.84 -4.73 -11.35
N ALA A 3 -16.27 -3.61 -10.90
CA ALA A 3 -14.91 -3.58 -10.40
C ALA A 3 -14.81 -4.55 -9.22
N SER A 4 -13.98 -5.55 -9.36
CA SER A 4 -13.73 -6.50 -8.29
C SER A 4 -12.88 -5.83 -7.21
N GLY A 5 -13.09 -6.23 -5.97
CA GLY A 5 -12.30 -5.81 -4.82
C GLY A 5 -11.90 -7.00 -3.97
N ALA A 6 -11.39 -6.75 -2.78
CA ALA A 6 -11.09 -7.79 -1.81
C ALA A 6 -12.37 -8.57 -1.45
N LYS A 7 -12.29 -9.91 -1.50
CA LYS A 7 -13.38 -10.82 -1.12
C LYS A 7 -12.83 -11.88 -0.17
N PRO A 8 -12.76 -11.62 1.13
CA PRO A 8 -12.47 -12.66 2.11
C PRO A 8 -13.50 -13.81 2.02
N GLU A 9 -13.13 -15.02 2.41
CA GLU A 9 -14.03 -16.17 2.39
C GLU A 9 -15.26 -15.92 3.29
N GLY A 10 -16.44 -16.28 2.79
CA GLY A 10 -17.70 -16.16 3.53
C GLY A 10 -18.31 -14.76 3.56
N VAL A 11 -17.75 -13.79 2.83
CA VAL A 11 -18.24 -12.40 2.82
C VAL A 11 -18.93 -12.07 1.49
N THR A 12 -20.12 -11.46 1.59
CA THR A 12 -20.99 -11.19 0.45
C THR A 12 -21.10 -9.71 0.07
N ASP A 13 -20.79 -8.79 1.01
CA ASP A 13 -20.91 -7.34 0.81
C ASP A 13 -19.60 -6.60 1.12
N GLU A 14 -19.44 -5.39 0.58
CA GLU A 14 -18.23 -4.58 0.68
C GLU A 14 -17.89 -4.16 2.13
N ALA A 15 -18.91 -3.80 2.93
CA ALA A 15 -18.69 -3.38 4.30
C ALA A 15 -18.20 -4.53 5.20
N SER A 16 -18.74 -5.73 5.00
CA SER A 16 -18.28 -6.93 5.69
C SER A 16 -16.89 -7.36 5.21
N ALA A 17 -16.57 -7.17 3.93
CA ALA A 17 -15.23 -7.42 3.39
C ALA A 17 -14.20 -6.48 4.03
N ALA A 18 -14.49 -5.19 4.12
CA ALA A 18 -13.61 -4.21 4.76
C ALA A 18 -13.34 -4.57 6.23
N ARG A 19 -14.38 -4.86 7.01
CA ARG A 19 -14.23 -5.28 8.43
C ARG A 19 -13.43 -6.56 8.61
N ALA A 20 -13.64 -7.56 7.75
CA ALA A 20 -12.90 -8.81 7.83
C ALA A 20 -11.39 -8.60 7.54
N VAL A 21 -11.07 -7.75 6.58
CA VAL A 21 -9.70 -7.36 6.26
C VAL A 21 -9.06 -6.58 7.41
N GLU A 22 -9.78 -5.61 8.02
CA GLU A 22 -9.33 -4.85 9.18
C GLU A 22 -8.97 -5.76 10.35
N GLN A 23 -9.90 -6.62 10.78
CA GLN A 23 -9.68 -7.57 11.88
C GLN A 23 -8.49 -8.49 11.63
N MET A 24 -8.32 -8.94 10.38
CA MET A 24 -7.17 -9.74 9.99
C MET A 24 -5.86 -8.97 10.16
N PHE A 25 -5.78 -7.71 9.71
CA PHE A 25 -4.58 -6.89 9.84
C PHE A 25 -4.29 -6.53 11.29
N ASP A 26 -5.28 -6.20 12.10
CA ASP A 26 -5.11 -5.96 13.54
C ASP A 26 -4.53 -7.18 14.24
N ALA A 27 -5.01 -8.38 13.92
CA ALA A 27 -4.53 -9.62 14.53
C ALA A 27 -3.06 -9.92 14.21
N ILE A 28 -2.59 -9.60 12.99
CA ILE A 28 -1.20 -9.88 12.56
C ILE A 28 -0.24 -8.73 12.81
N ALA A 29 -0.73 -7.52 13.11
CA ALA A 29 0.09 -6.33 13.31
C ALA A 29 1.35 -6.57 14.18
N PRO A 30 1.32 -7.38 15.27
CA PRO A 30 2.51 -7.67 16.09
C PRO A 30 3.68 -8.35 15.36
N ARG A 31 3.41 -9.08 14.29
CA ARG A 31 4.40 -9.88 13.55
C ARG A 31 4.55 -9.47 12.10
N TYR A 32 3.78 -8.47 11.67
CA TYR A 32 3.66 -8.07 10.26
C TYR A 32 5.00 -7.72 9.61
N ASP A 33 5.79 -6.84 10.25
CA ASP A 33 7.09 -6.41 9.71
C ASP A 33 8.07 -7.58 9.56
N LEU A 34 8.18 -8.42 10.61
CA LEU A 34 9.06 -9.59 10.57
C LEU A 34 8.71 -10.51 9.40
N LEU A 35 7.43 -10.73 9.21
CA LEU A 35 6.93 -11.63 8.18
C LEU A 35 7.15 -11.09 6.78
N ASN A 36 6.86 -9.82 6.54
CA ASN A 36 7.12 -9.20 5.25
C ASN A 36 8.59 -9.24 4.89
N HIS A 37 9.49 -8.92 5.82
CA HIS A 37 10.93 -8.95 5.57
C HIS A 37 11.45 -10.37 5.33
N VAL A 38 10.99 -11.35 6.09
CA VAL A 38 11.40 -12.76 5.90
C VAL A 38 10.87 -13.29 4.58
N LEU A 39 9.59 -13.04 4.27
CA LEU A 39 8.95 -13.57 3.07
C LEU A 39 9.42 -12.89 1.77
N SER A 40 9.82 -11.62 1.84
CA SER A 40 10.42 -10.91 0.71
C SER A 40 11.94 -11.06 0.61
N ALA A 41 12.59 -11.75 1.56
CA ALA A 41 14.04 -11.76 1.72
C ALA A 41 14.66 -10.34 1.74
N ASN A 42 13.96 -9.36 2.33
CA ASN A 42 14.26 -7.93 2.38
C ASN A 42 14.31 -7.21 1.00
N ILE A 43 13.81 -7.82 -0.06
CA ILE A 43 13.72 -7.16 -1.39
C ILE A 43 12.68 -6.03 -1.37
N ASP A 44 11.68 -6.09 -0.50
CA ASP A 44 10.70 -5.04 -0.24
C ASP A 44 11.34 -3.67 0.02
N ARG A 45 12.47 -3.61 0.74
CA ARG A 45 13.22 -2.38 0.98
C ARG A 45 13.70 -1.71 -0.31
N LEU A 46 14.14 -2.52 -1.29
CA LEU A 46 14.53 -2.03 -2.60
C LEU A 46 13.31 -1.51 -3.37
N TRP A 47 12.16 -2.18 -3.27
CA TRP A 47 10.93 -1.74 -3.92
C TRP A 47 10.44 -0.40 -3.35
N TRP A 48 10.41 -0.22 -2.02
CA TRP A 48 10.04 1.05 -1.41
C TRP A 48 11.00 2.19 -1.81
N TRP A 49 12.30 1.93 -1.77
CA TRP A 49 13.30 2.91 -2.18
C TRP A 49 13.14 3.31 -3.66
N ARG A 50 12.95 2.34 -4.57
CA ARG A 50 12.72 2.61 -5.99
C ARG A 50 11.43 3.40 -6.21
N THR A 51 10.35 3.03 -5.51
CA THR A 51 9.06 3.72 -5.58
C THR A 51 9.19 5.16 -5.10
N ALA A 52 9.77 5.41 -3.92
CA ALA A 52 9.96 6.78 -3.41
C ALA A 52 10.79 7.64 -4.39
N ARG A 53 11.82 7.08 -5.03
CA ARG A 53 12.63 7.79 -6.03
C ARG A 53 11.83 8.22 -7.27
N ARG A 54 10.79 7.50 -7.64
CA ARG A 54 9.96 7.88 -8.81
C ARG A 54 9.22 9.19 -8.58
N PHE A 55 9.01 9.55 -7.33
CA PHE A 55 8.30 10.76 -6.92
C PHE A 55 9.23 11.86 -6.35
N ASP A 56 10.55 11.77 -6.61
CA ASP A 56 11.53 12.73 -6.09
C ASP A 56 11.18 14.20 -6.39
N ALA A 57 10.67 14.49 -7.58
CA ALA A 57 10.30 15.83 -7.97
C ALA A 57 9.25 16.42 -7.02
N VAL A 58 8.18 15.67 -6.71
CA VAL A 58 7.13 16.11 -5.76
C VAL A 58 7.62 16.06 -4.32
N LEU A 59 8.34 15.00 -3.93
CA LEU A 59 8.78 14.82 -2.56
C LEU A 59 9.79 15.88 -2.09
N ARG A 60 10.56 16.45 -3.01
CA ARG A 60 11.52 17.54 -2.69
C ARG A 60 10.87 18.90 -2.56
N GLU A 61 9.63 19.08 -3.04
CA GLU A 61 8.87 20.30 -2.84
C GLU A 61 8.44 20.40 -1.37
N PRO A 62 8.93 21.40 -0.58
CA PRO A 62 8.65 21.46 0.85
C PRO A 62 7.16 21.50 1.19
N GLU A 63 6.37 22.22 0.38
CA GLU A 63 4.94 22.45 0.59
C GLU A 63 4.04 21.35 -0.03
N ALA A 64 4.61 20.37 -0.73
CA ALA A 64 3.80 19.30 -1.34
C ALA A 64 2.99 18.54 -0.29
N ALA A 65 1.70 18.45 -0.53
CA ALA A 65 0.75 17.66 0.25
C ALA A 65 0.79 16.20 -0.20
N VAL A 66 1.28 15.32 0.65
CA VAL A 66 1.54 13.91 0.32
C VAL A 66 0.81 12.99 1.29
N LEU A 67 0.13 12.00 0.76
CA LEU A 67 -0.55 10.94 1.51
C LEU A 67 0.10 9.58 1.19
N ASP A 68 0.48 8.85 2.21
CA ASP A 68 0.71 7.40 2.16
C ASP A 68 -0.53 6.72 2.72
N ILE A 69 -1.35 6.11 1.85
CA ILE A 69 -2.61 5.46 2.24
C ILE A 69 -2.47 3.95 2.29
N CYS A 70 -3.14 3.29 3.22
CA CYS A 70 -2.88 1.92 3.63
C CYS A 70 -1.42 1.76 4.08
N CYS A 71 -0.95 2.71 4.88
CA CYS A 71 0.47 2.82 5.26
C CYS A 71 0.94 1.70 6.20
N GLY A 72 0.01 0.98 6.83
CA GLY A 72 0.31 -0.12 7.74
C GLY A 72 1.25 0.32 8.86
N THR A 73 2.35 -0.38 9.00
CA THR A 73 3.41 -0.07 9.98
C THR A 73 4.40 1.00 9.50
N GLY A 74 4.17 1.65 8.36
CA GLY A 74 4.86 2.85 7.92
C GLY A 74 6.18 2.64 7.18
N ASP A 75 6.44 1.49 6.59
CA ASP A 75 7.70 1.26 5.88
C ASP A 75 7.80 2.08 4.59
N MET A 76 6.69 2.19 3.83
CA MET A 76 6.63 3.09 2.68
C MET A 76 6.68 4.55 3.13
N THR A 77 5.96 4.92 4.19
CA THR A 77 6.04 6.25 4.81
C THR A 77 7.49 6.63 5.10
N MET A 78 8.26 5.74 5.72
CA MET A 78 9.68 5.98 6.01
C MET A 78 10.53 6.15 4.75
N ALA A 79 10.22 5.43 3.68
CA ALA A 79 10.93 5.58 2.40
C ALA A 79 10.64 6.95 1.77
N LEU A 80 9.40 7.42 1.83
CA LEU A 80 8.99 8.76 1.36
C LEU A 80 9.65 9.87 2.20
N LEU A 81 9.62 9.75 3.54
CA LEU A 81 10.22 10.74 4.46
C LEU A 81 11.72 10.93 4.25
N LYS A 82 12.45 9.87 3.86
CA LYS A 82 13.88 9.98 3.51
C LYS A 82 14.17 10.85 2.29
N ARG A 83 13.15 11.16 1.47
CA ARG A 83 13.25 12.00 0.28
C ARG A 83 12.81 13.43 0.53
N ARG A 84 12.14 13.70 1.67
CA ARG A 84 11.66 15.03 2.05
C ARG A 84 12.79 15.90 2.59
N PRO A 85 12.85 17.20 2.25
CA PRO A 85 13.79 18.12 2.86
C PRO A 85 13.42 18.39 4.34
N LYS A 86 14.39 18.84 5.12
CA LYS A 86 14.13 19.33 6.48
C LYS A 86 13.18 20.53 6.44
N GLY A 87 12.27 20.61 7.41
CA GLY A 87 11.26 21.67 7.48
C GLY A 87 10.11 21.53 6.49
N ALA A 88 10.06 20.45 5.69
CA ALA A 88 8.94 20.22 4.79
C ALA A 88 7.64 19.98 5.57
N ARG A 89 6.52 20.32 4.93
CA ARG A 89 5.17 19.97 5.39
C ARG A 89 5.10 18.50 5.74
N PRO A 90 4.53 18.10 6.89
CA PRO A 90 4.37 16.70 7.25
C PRO A 90 3.60 15.90 6.20
N LEU A 91 3.97 14.63 6.01
CA LEU A 91 3.15 13.69 5.25
C LEU A 91 1.90 13.33 6.06
N LEU A 92 0.84 12.92 5.38
CA LEU A 92 -0.23 12.14 5.99
C LEU A 92 0.08 10.65 5.85
N ALA A 93 -0.03 9.89 6.93
CA ALA A 93 0.08 8.44 6.95
C ALA A 93 -1.26 7.86 7.38
N GLY A 94 -2.03 7.38 6.40
CA GLY A 94 -3.39 6.90 6.59
C GLY A 94 -3.48 5.38 6.56
N ASP A 95 -4.18 4.81 7.53
CA ASP A 95 -4.55 3.40 7.52
C ASP A 95 -5.89 3.23 8.23
N PHE A 96 -6.66 2.22 7.87
CA PHE A 96 -7.93 1.95 8.54
C PHE A 96 -7.78 1.01 9.75
N SER A 97 -6.66 0.25 9.81
CA SER A 97 -6.31 -0.59 10.95
C SER A 97 -5.62 0.22 12.04
N HIS A 98 -6.30 0.41 13.16
CA HIS A 98 -5.73 1.06 14.34
C HIS A 98 -4.48 0.33 14.85
N GLY A 99 -4.49 -1.00 14.84
CA GLY A 99 -3.38 -1.83 15.31
C GLY A 99 -2.11 -1.66 14.49
N MET A 100 -2.25 -1.54 13.16
CA MET A 100 -1.15 -1.26 12.24
C MET A 100 -0.61 0.15 12.42
N LEU A 101 -1.51 1.14 12.40
CA LEU A 101 -1.17 2.56 12.51
C LEU A 101 -0.44 2.88 13.82
N SER A 102 -0.92 2.35 14.95
CA SER A 102 -0.31 2.52 16.29
C SER A 102 1.15 2.04 16.34
N ARG A 103 1.51 1.02 15.54
CA ARG A 103 2.90 0.55 15.42
C ARG A 103 3.72 1.45 14.51
N GLY A 104 3.14 1.89 13.40
CA GLY A 104 3.76 2.80 12.45
C GLY A 104 4.13 4.15 13.08
N VAL A 105 3.26 4.70 13.93
CA VAL A 105 3.46 5.94 14.67
C VAL A 105 4.84 5.99 15.34
N ARG A 106 5.27 4.88 15.95
CA ARG A 106 6.59 4.80 16.61
C ARG A 106 7.75 5.06 15.66
N LYS A 107 7.62 4.74 14.37
CA LYS A 107 8.68 4.90 13.37
C LYS A 107 8.69 6.30 12.75
N PHE A 108 7.54 6.85 12.38
CA PHE A 108 7.45 8.02 11.52
C PHE A 108 6.93 9.29 12.18
N ALA A 109 6.36 9.22 13.37
CA ALA A 109 5.85 10.39 14.09
C ALA A 109 6.84 10.91 15.15
N PRO A 110 6.83 12.24 15.46
CA PRO A 110 7.63 12.79 16.54
C PRO A 110 7.03 12.46 17.91
N PRO A 111 7.78 12.69 19.02
CA PRO A 111 7.31 12.42 20.38
C PRO A 111 5.97 13.09 20.72
N ALA A 112 5.74 14.31 20.24
CA ALA A 112 4.48 15.05 20.45
C ALA A 112 3.25 14.32 19.87
N LEU A 113 3.44 13.39 18.92
CA LEU A 113 2.41 12.56 18.33
C LEU A 113 2.55 11.06 18.75
N GLY A 114 3.25 10.79 19.84
CA GLY A 114 3.42 9.43 20.38
C GLY A 114 4.48 8.57 19.67
N GLY A 115 5.29 9.16 18.80
CA GLY A 115 6.36 8.47 18.09
C GLY A 115 7.74 8.62 18.74
N SER A 116 8.77 8.21 18.01
CA SER A 116 10.18 8.32 18.45
C SER A 116 11.08 9.00 17.41
N ARG A 117 10.49 9.60 16.38
CA ARG A 117 11.25 10.27 15.34
C ARG A 117 11.90 11.56 15.88
N PRO A 118 13.21 11.78 15.69
CA PRO A 118 13.89 12.95 16.18
C PRO A 118 13.30 14.25 15.66
N GLU A 119 13.27 15.29 16.50
CA GLU A 119 12.83 16.62 16.12
C GLU A 119 13.71 17.21 14.98
N GLY A 120 13.11 18.06 14.17
CA GLY A 120 13.77 18.67 13.01
C GLY A 120 13.95 17.75 11.81
N LEU A 121 13.59 16.46 11.90
CA LEU A 121 13.50 15.58 10.74
C LEU A 121 12.10 15.61 10.15
N PRO A 122 11.96 15.38 8.81
CA PRO A 122 10.65 15.21 8.19
C PRO A 122 9.88 14.08 8.87
N TYR A 123 8.58 14.25 9.12
CA TYR A 123 7.73 13.31 9.83
C TYR A 123 6.38 13.14 9.14
N ALA A 124 5.61 12.16 9.58
CA ALA A 124 4.24 11.96 9.15
C ALA A 124 3.26 12.12 10.31
N VAL A 125 2.08 12.63 9.99
CA VAL A 125 0.92 12.69 10.89
C VAL A 125 0.09 11.43 10.66
N PRO A 126 -0.12 10.61 11.70
CA PRO A 126 -0.99 9.44 11.59
C PRO A 126 -2.45 9.87 11.49
N ALA A 127 -3.22 9.18 10.68
CA ALA A 127 -4.67 9.36 10.60
C ALA A 127 -5.35 8.03 10.29
N GLU A 128 -6.32 7.67 11.13
CA GLU A 128 -7.18 6.51 10.85
C GLU A 128 -8.21 6.92 9.79
N MET A 129 -8.18 6.26 8.63
CA MET A 129 -9.04 6.63 7.50
C MET A 129 -9.28 5.45 6.54
N ASP A 130 -10.48 5.47 5.94
CA ASP A 130 -10.86 4.54 4.88
C ASP A 130 -10.41 5.09 3.51
N ALA A 131 -9.69 4.27 2.74
CA ALA A 131 -9.24 4.62 1.39
C ALA A 131 -10.38 4.79 0.37
N LEU A 132 -11.58 4.29 0.68
CA LEU A 132 -12.78 4.47 -0.14
C LEU A 132 -13.51 5.77 0.16
N HIS A 133 -13.26 6.40 1.33
CA HIS A 133 -13.93 7.61 1.82
C HIS A 133 -12.94 8.50 2.57
N LEU A 134 -12.03 9.13 1.85
CA LEU A 134 -11.00 9.98 2.46
C LEU A 134 -11.59 11.26 3.04
N PRO A 135 -11.32 11.58 4.32
CA PRO A 135 -11.81 12.82 4.95
C PRO A 135 -10.98 14.03 4.52
N LEU A 136 -10.76 14.16 3.21
CA LEU A 136 -9.93 15.19 2.59
C LEU A 136 -10.74 15.93 1.51
N ALA A 137 -10.45 17.22 1.37
CA ALA A 137 -11.08 18.04 0.34
C ALA A 137 -10.65 17.59 -1.08
N ASP A 138 -11.51 17.88 -2.05
CA ASP A 138 -11.20 17.70 -3.46
C ASP A 138 -9.95 18.51 -3.83
N ALA A 139 -9.14 17.96 -4.74
CA ALA A 139 -7.98 18.62 -5.30
C ALA A 139 -7.01 19.21 -4.20
N SER A 140 -6.77 18.46 -3.12
CA SER A 140 -5.97 18.90 -1.97
C SER A 140 -4.57 18.30 -1.92
N LEU A 141 -4.32 17.16 -2.61
CA LEU A 141 -3.07 16.43 -2.55
C LEU A 141 -2.25 16.54 -3.84
N ASP A 142 -0.93 16.62 -3.71
CA ASP A 142 0.01 16.60 -4.83
C ASP A 142 0.47 15.18 -5.16
N LEU A 143 0.47 14.27 -4.17
CA LEU A 143 0.88 12.88 -4.32
C LEU A 143 0.10 11.97 -3.37
N ILE A 144 -0.38 10.86 -3.91
CA ILE A 144 -0.84 9.71 -3.14
C ILE A 144 0.06 8.52 -3.46
N VAL A 145 0.52 7.82 -2.42
CA VAL A 145 1.21 6.53 -2.58
C VAL A 145 0.50 5.49 -1.73
N THR A 146 0.42 4.26 -2.23
CA THR A 146 0.03 3.09 -1.45
C THR A 146 0.94 1.92 -1.81
N ALA A 147 1.37 1.15 -0.82
CA ALA A 147 2.25 0.02 -1.03
C ALA A 147 1.69 -1.25 -0.38
N PHE A 148 1.37 -2.25 -1.22
CA PHE A 148 0.83 -3.56 -0.81
C PHE A 148 -0.49 -3.50 -0.04
N GLY A 149 -1.20 -2.36 -0.15
CA GLY A 149 -2.49 -2.13 0.49
C GLY A 149 -3.67 -2.14 -0.48
N PHE A 150 -3.46 -1.67 -1.71
CA PHE A 150 -4.53 -1.44 -2.68
C PHE A 150 -5.34 -2.70 -3.02
N ARG A 151 -4.70 -3.89 -3.11
CA ARG A 151 -5.39 -5.17 -3.36
C ARG A 151 -6.39 -5.56 -2.27
N ASN A 152 -6.33 -4.92 -1.11
CA ASN A 152 -7.20 -5.18 0.04
C ASN A 152 -8.44 -4.27 0.07
N LEU A 153 -8.55 -3.29 -0.82
CA LEU A 153 -9.73 -2.45 -0.96
C LEU A 153 -10.94 -3.27 -1.41
N ALA A 154 -12.07 -3.04 -0.78
CA ALA A 154 -13.32 -3.75 -1.10
C ALA A 154 -13.84 -3.41 -2.51
N ASN A 155 -13.44 -2.26 -3.06
CA ASN A 155 -13.81 -1.80 -4.40
C ASN A 155 -12.68 -0.98 -5.04
N TYR A 156 -12.01 -1.55 -6.04
CA TYR A 156 -10.87 -0.90 -6.70
C TYR A 156 -11.26 0.36 -7.47
N ALA A 157 -12.40 0.33 -8.17
CA ALA A 157 -12.85 1.50 -8.94
C ALA A 157 -13.25 2.66 -8.02
N ALA A 158 -13.93 2.37 -6.91
CA ALA A 158 -14.27 3.38 -5.91
C ALA A 158 -13.01 3.99 -5.28
N GLY A 159 -12.02 3.16 -4.91
CA GLY A 159 -10.74 3.65 -4.39
C GLY A 159 -9.99 4.54 -5.38
N LEU A 160 -9.93 4.14 -6.66
CA LEU A 160 -9.30 4.97 -7.70
C LEU A 160 -10.05 6.29 -7.93
N ALA A 161 -11.38 6.27 -7.93
CA ALA A 161 -12.20 7.47 -8.06
C ALA A 161 -11.99 8.42 -6.87
N GLU A 162 -11.90 7.87 -5.66
CA GLU A 162 -11.62 8.66 -4.45
C GLU A 162 -10.21 9.26 -4.47
N PHE A 163 -9.21 8.50 -4.89
CA PHE A 163 -7.85 9.02 -5.06
C PHE A 163 -7.81 10.14 -6.12
N ARG A 164 -8.53 9.96 -7.22
CA ARG A 164 -8.62 10.99 -8.25
C ARG A 164 -9.31 12.26 -7.76
N ARG A 165 -10.37 12.14 -6.95
CA ARG A 165 -11.09 13.26 -6.34
C ARG A 165 -10.17 14.16 -5.50
N VAL A 166 -9.37 13.56 -4.63
CA VAL A 166 -8.52 14.31 -3.70
C VAL A 166 -7.20 14.79 -4.32
N LEU A 167 -6.78 14.23 -5.46
CA LEU A 167 -5.60 14.69 -6.17
C LEU A 167 -5.88 16.00 -6.92
N LYS A 168 -4.97 16.95 -6.78
CA LYS A 168 -4.94 18.18 -7.57
C LYS A 168 -4.86 17.89 -9.07
N PRO A 169 -5.27 18.81 -9.95
CA PRO A 169 -4.89 18.75 -11.35
C PRO A 169 -3.37 18.60 -11.50
N GLY A 170 -2.93 17.54 -12.19
CA GLY A 170 -1.51 17.20 -12.31
C GLY A 170 -0.89 16.50 -11.11
N GLY A 171 -1.65 16.24 -10.05
CA GLY A 171 -1.23 15.40 -8.92
C GLY A 171 -0.94 13.97 -9.36
N GLN A 172 -0.13 13.25 -8.60
CA GLN A 172 0.39 11.94 -8.97
C GLN A 172 -0.14 10.85 -8.03
N LEU A 173 -0.41 9.68 -8.61
CA LEU A 173 -0.74 8.45 -7.89
C LEU A 173 0.37 7.43 -8.08
N GLY A 174 0.77 6.74 -7.00
CA GLY A 174 1.66 5.58 -7.03
C GLY A 174 1.04 4.40 -6.30
N ILE A 175 0.85 3.27 -6.98
CA ILE A 175 0.38 2.02 -6.38
C ILE A 175 1.48 0.97 -6.59
N LEU A 176 2.19 0.65 -5.51
CA LEU A 176 3.13 -0.47 -5.50
C LEU A 176 2.39 -1.73 -5.04
N GLU A 177 2.32 -2.73 -5.91
CA GLU A 177 1.56 -3.94 -5.59
C GLU A 177 2.22 -5.20 -6.16
N PHE A 178 1.86 -6.35 -5.58
CA PHE A 178 2.28 -7.64 -6.11
C PHE A 178 1.64 -7.89 -7.47
N SER A 179 2.36 -8.60 -8.32
CA SER A 179 1.86 -9.10 -9.59
C SER A 179 2.34 -10.53 -9.83
N GLN A 180 1.78 -11.18 -10.82
CA GLN A 180 2.12 -12.55 -11.18
C GLN A 180 3.09 -12.54 -12.36
N PRO A 181 4.39 -12.85 -12.13
CA PRO A 181 5.34 -12.94 -13.22
C PRO A 181 4.95 -14.05 -14.20
N GLY A 182 5.20 -13.82 -15.48
CA GLY A 182 4.96 -14.82 -16.53
C GLY A 182 6.12 -15.80 -16.73
N GLY A 183 5.92 -16.78 -17.64
CA GLY A 183 6.97 -17.71 -18.09
C GLY A 183 7.46 -18.69 -17.02
N LEU A 184 8.70 -19.19 -17.18
CA LEU A 184 9.30 -20.18 -16.28
C LEU A 184 9.54 -19.61 -14.87
N LEU A 185 9.93 -18.35 -14.77
CA LEU A 185 10.07 -17.65 -13.47
C LEU A 185 8.74 -17.58 -12.73
N GLY A 186 7.64 -17.34 -13.46
CA GLY A 186 6.30 -17.35 -12.88
C GLY A 186 5.91 -18.71 -12.30
N LYS A 187 6.27 -19.80 -12.96
CA LYS A 187 6.02 -21.15 -12.44
C LYS A 187 6.79 -21.41 -11.13
N GLY A 188 8.06 -21.02 -11.07
CA GLY A 188 8.88 -21.13 -9.85
C GLY A 188 8.35 -20.26 -8.72
N TYR A 189 7.95 -19.02 -9.03
CA TYR A 189 7.34 -18.11 -8.07
C TYR A 189 5.99 -18.61 -7.58
N ALA A 190 5.14 -19.13 -8.46
CA ALA A 190 3.85 -19.73 -8.08
C ALA A 190 4.05 -20.94 -7.14
N PHE A 191 5.03 -21.81 -7.42
CA PHE A 191 5.37 -22.91 -6.52
C PHE A 191 5.80 -22.40 -5.12
N TYR A 192 6.71 -21.43 -5.06
CA TYR A 192 7.11 -20.79 -3.80
C TYR A 192 5.90 -20.20 -3.07
N PHE A 193 5.05 -19.46 -3.79
CA PHE A 193 3.94 -18.70 -3.24
C PHE A 193 2.80 -19.59 -2.73
N HIS A 194 2.54 -20.74 -3.40
CA HIS A 194 1.47 -21.66 -3.02
C HIS A 194 1.91 -22.75 -2.04
N HIS A 195 3.18 -23.11 -2.01
CA HIS A 195 3.65 -24.25 -1.20
C HIS A 195 4.60 -23.85 -0.07
N ILE A 196 5.58 -22.99 -0.35
CA ILE A 196 6.63 -22.64 0.63
C ILE A 196 6.14 -21.54 1.57
N LEU A 197 5.59 -20.47 1.03
CA LEU A 197 5.14 -19.32 1.81
C LEU A 197 4.06 -19.68 2.84
N PRO A 198 3.01 -20.46 2.54
CA PRO A 198 2.04 -20.90 3.54
C PRO A 198 2.64 -21.84 4.59
N ALA A 199 3.66 -22.63 4.24
CA ALA A 199 4.35 -23.51 5.19
C ALA A 199 5.14 -22.69 6.21
N ILE A 200 5.90 -21.68 5.77
CA ILE A 200 6.62 -20.74 6.64
C ILE A 200 5.61 -19.96 7.50
N GLY A 201 4.53 -19.46 6.91
CA GLY A 201 3.48 -18.74 7.63
C GLY A 201 2.85 -19.56 8.76
N ARG A 202 2.54 -20.84 8.51
CA ARG A 202 2.03 -21.75 9.54
C ARG A 202 3.04 -22.01 10.66
N LEU A 203 4.33 -22.06 10.34
CA LEU A 203 5.39 -22.26 11.34
C LEU A 203 5.50 -21.06 12.29
N ILE A 204 5.30 -19.84 11.78
CA ILE A 204 5.48 -18.60 12.55
C ILE A 204 4.20 -18.17 13.27
N CYS A 205 3.01 -18.38 12.68
CA CYS A 205 1.73 -17.87 13.19
C CYS A 205 0.71 -18.96 13.59
N GLY A 206 1.02 -20.24 13.39
CA GLY A 206 0.09 -21.34 13.67
C GLY A 206 -0.87 -21.64 12.51
N LYS A 207 -1.82 -22.59 12.74
CA LYS A 207 -2.68 -23.14 11.68
C LYS A 207 -3.69 -22.16 11.10
N ASP A 208 -4.11 -21.14 11.85
CA ASP A 208 -5.17 -20.18 11.48
C ASP A 208 -4.62 -18.81 11.06
N GLY A 209 -3.38 -18.75 10.61
CA GLY A 209 -2.72 -17.50 10.22
C GLY A 209 -3.23 -16.97 8.86
N PRO A 210 -3.15 -15.64 8.61
CA PRO A 210 -3.65 -14.95 7.40
C PRO A 210 -2.88 -15.26 6.11
N TYR A 211 -2.03 -16.30 6.13
CA TYR A 211 -1.15 -16.68 5.01
C TYR A 211 -1.86 -17.39 3.86
N SER A 212 -3.07 -17.89 4.08
CA SER A 212 -3.97 -18.31 3.01
C SER A 212 -4.56 -17.11 2.25
N TYR A 213 -4.71 -15.98 2.94
CA TYR A 213 -5.26 -14.76 2.35
C TYR A 213 -4.30 -14.11 1.34
N LEU A 214 -2.99 -14.06 1.62
CA LEU A 214 -2.02 -13.39 0.74
C LEU A 214 -1.99 -14.01 -0.67
N PRO A 215 -1.81 -15.33 -0.86
CA PRO A 215 -1.90 -15.93 -2.19
C PRO A 215 -3.25 -15.69 -2.87
N ALA A 216 -4.34 -15.79 -2.12
CA ALA A 216 -5.68 -15.58 -2.64
C ALA A 216 -5.92 -14.12 -3.07
N SER A 217 -5.44 -13.12 -2.31
CA SER A 217 -5.58 -11.71 -2.65
C SER A 217 -4.73 -11.32 -3.87
N VAL A 218 -3.49 -11.80 -3.94
CA VAL A 218 -2.61 -11.57 -5.11
C VAL A 218 -3.17 -12.27 -6.36
N GLY A 219 -3.72 -13.48 -6.22
CA GLY A 219 -4.33 -14.20 -7.33
C GLY A 219 -5.58 -13.54 -7.91
N ARG A 220 -6.29 -12.75 -7.11
CA ARG A 220 -7.49 -12.00 -7.52
C ARG A 220 -7.19 -10.58 -8.00
N PHE A 221 -6.02 -10.04 -7.69
CA PHE A 221 -5.66 -8.69 -8.09
C PHE A 221 -5.61 -8.59 -9.62
N PRO A 222 -6.13 -7.52 -10.24
CA PRO A 222 -6.15 -7.36 -11.70
C PRO A 222 -4.76 -7.49 -12.32
N ALA A 223 -4.69 -8.08 -13.51
CA ALA A 223 -3.48 -8.06 -14.31
C ALA A 223 -3.07 -6.62 -14.63
N PRO A 224 -1.77 -6.35 -14.91
CA PRO A 224 -1.31 -4.99 -15.14
C PRO A 224 -2.10 -4.21 -16.20
N THR A 225 -2.50 -4.84 -17.28
CA THR A 225 -3.34 -4.22 -18.33
C THR A 225 -4.71 -3.82 -17.81
N GLU A 226 -5.38 -4.73 -17.10
CA GLU A 226 -6.70 -4.47 -16.50
C GLU A 226 -6.65 -3.36 -15.45
N MET A 227 -5.58 -3.32 -14.64
CA MET A 227 -5.41 -2.26 -13.65
C MET A 227 -5.18 -0.90 -14.31
N LEU A 228 -4.44 -0.83 -15.41
CA LEU A 228 -4.28 0.41 -16.19
C LEU A 228 -5.60 0.87 -16.81
N GLU A 229 -6.44 -0.05 -17.30
CA GLU A 229 -7.79 0.27 -17.79
C GLU A 229 -8.68 0.84 -16.68
N LEU A 230 -8.62 0.27 -15.45
CA LEU A 230 -9.33 0.81 -14.29
C LEU A 230 -8.85 2.22 -13.93
N MET A 231 -7.55 2.46 -13.97
CA MET A 231 -6.97 3.80 -13.73
C MET A 231 -7.44 4.81 -14.78
N GLN A 232 -7.45 4.44 -16.04
CA GLN A 232 -7.95 5.30 -17.12
C GLN A 232 -9.43 5.60 -16.96
N ALA A 233 -10.24 4.59 -16.63
CA ALA A 233 -11.68 4.76 -16.35
C ALA A 233 -11.94 5.68 -15.15
N ALA A 234 -11.04 5.72 -14.17
CA ALA A 234 -11.11 6.62 -13.02
C ALA A 234 -10.60 8.05 -13.31
N GLY A 235 -10.14 8.33 -14.56
CA GLY A 235 -9.72 9.66 -14.98
C GLY A 235 -8.22 9.95 -14.86
N PHE A 236 -7.37 8.91 -14.69
CA PHE A 236 -5.92 9.05 -14.81
C PHE A 236 -5.53 8.95 -16.29
N ALA A 237 -5.41 10.12 -16.96
CA ALA A 237 -5.16 10.19 -18.41
C ALA A 237 -3.81 9.58 -18.81
N GLU A 238 -2.79 9.75 -17.97
CA GLU A 238 -1.48 9.15 -18.13
C GLU A 238 -1.31 8.07 -17.07
N SER A 239 -1.36 6.80 -17.49
CA SER A 239 -1.12 5.67 -16.59
C SER A 239 -0.04 4.76 -17.14
N SER A 240 0.79 4.21 -16.26
CA SER A 240 1.90 3.32 -16.63
C SER A 240 2.15 2.27 -15.55
N TRP A 241 2.74 1.15 -15.95
CA TRP A 241 3.20 0.09 -15.05
C TRP A 241 4.68 -0.19 -15.26
N THR A 242 5.43 -0.25 -14.16
CA THR A 242 6.87 -0.58 -14.16
C THR A 242 7.09 -1.84 -13.33
N PRO A 243 7.51 -2.96 -13.93
CA PRO A 243 7.78 -4.19 -13.20
C PRO A 243 9.02 -4.06 -12.31
N TYR A 244 8.94 -4.64 -11.11
CA TYR A 244 10.04 -4.81 -10.17
C TYR A 244 10.33 -6.31 -10.01
N THR A 245 11.62 -6.65 -9.88
CA THR A 245 12.08 -8.02 -9.62
C THR A 245 11.36 -9.04 -10.52
N PHE A 246 11.59 -8.90 -11.83
CA PHE A 246 11.02 -9.78 -12.86
C PHE A 246 9.48 -9.85 -12.88
N GLY A 247 8.80 -8.83 -12.35
CA GLY A 247 7.35 -8.77 -12.32
C GLY A 247 6.70 -9.43 -11.09
N ILE A 248 7.46 -9.72 -10.04
CA ILE A 248 6.91 -10.17 -8.74
C ILE A 248 6.12 -9.03 -8.06
N ALA A 249 6.60 -7.81 -8.21
CA ALA A 249 5.88 -6.60 -7.84
C ALA A 249 5.99 -5.59 -8.99
N GLY A 250 5.18 -4.55 -8.94
CA GLY A 250 5.25 -3.47 -9.90
C GLY A 250 4.64 -2.19 -9.36
N LEU A 251 5.12 -1.09 -9.91
CA LEU A 251 4.62 0.24 -9.61
C LEU A 251 3.69 0.69 -10.73
N TYR A 252 2.43 0.93 -10.39
CA TYR A 252 1.49 1.66 -11.23
C TYR A 252 1.62 3.15 -10.90
N MET A 253 1.70 3.98 -11.92
CA MET A 253 1.73 5.43 -11.78
C MET A 253 0.58 6.01 -12.59
N GLY A 254 -0.12 7.01 -12.02
CA GLY A 254 -1.21 7.73 -12.67
C GLY A 254 -1.07 9.24 -12.50
N ARG A 255 -1.54 9.99 -13.51
CA ARG A 255 -1.60 11.45 -13.49
C ARG A 255 -2.87 11.96 -14.15
#